data_b2bb95ec27dae123cb3cea0f8fa106e2
#
_entry.id   b2bb95ec27dae123cb3cea0f8fa106e2
#
_cell.length_a   1.000
_cell.length_b   1.000
_cell.length_c   1.000
_cell.angle_alpha   90.00
_cell.angle_beta   90.00
_cell.angle_gamma   90.00
#
_symmetry.space_group_name_H-M   'P 1'
#
loop_
_entity.id
_entity.type
_entity.pdbx_description
1 polymer ?
#
loop_
_entity_poly.entity_id
_entity_poly.type
_entity_poly.pdbx_seq_one_letter_code
_entity_poly.pdbx_strand_id
1 'polypeptide(L)'
;ATTGDIIVFIDSDLIDADPMFVPRLVGPLLTEDGIHLVRGFYRRPLKVGDGQDANGGGRVTELVARPLLAALRPELGYVLQPLGGEYAGTRELLTAVPFAPGYGVEIGLLVDTYDRLGLDAIAQVNLGVRTHRNRPLSELGPMSRQIIATLLTRCGIADSGVGLTQFLPEGDGFRTRTSTVSLADRPPMNTLR
;
A
#
# COMPACT_ATOMS: atom_id res chain seq x y z
N ALA A 1 17.37 -9.62 11.15
CA ALA A 1 16.02 -10.21 11.16
C ALA A 1 15.42 -10.04 12.55
N THR A 2 14.12 -9.68 12.65
CA THR A 2 13.40 -9.61 13.93
C THR A 2 13.11 -11.01 14.46
N THR A 3 12.91 -11.18 15.77
CA THR A 3 12.57 -12.46 16.40
C THR A 3 11.14 -12.49 16.95
N GLY A 4 10.40 -11.35 16.94
CA GLY A 4 9.02 -11.27 17.45
C GLY A 4 8.01 -12.01 16.59
N ASP A 5 6.90 -12.45 17.17
CA ASP A 5 5.82 -13.17 16.46
C ASP A 5 4.90 -12.22 15.69
N ILE A 6 4.86 -10.96 16.06
CA ILE A 6 4.17 -9.87 15.38
C ILE A 6 5.21 -8.88 14.86
N ILE A 7 5.05 -8.46 13.61
CA ILE A 7 5.93 -7.50 12.96
C ILE A 7 5.09 -6.28 12.55
N VAL A 8 5.56 -5.10 12.95
CA VAL A 8 4.91 -3.81 12.64
C VAL A 8 5.75 -3.07 11.62
N PHE A 9 5.09 -2.53 10.62
CA PHE A 9 5.68 -1.63 9.62
C PHE A 9 5.12 -0.23 9.82
N ILE A 10 6.01 0.75 9.80
CA ILE A 10 5.66 2.17 9.93
C ILE A 10 6.56 2.93 8.96
N ASP A 11 5.96 3.82 8.18
CA ASP A 11 6.69 4.68 7.25
C ASP A 11 7.69 5.57 8.00
N SER A 12 8.91 5.67 7.50
CA SER A 12 10.00 6.43 8.14
C SER A 12 9.90 7.94 7.93
N ASP A 13 9.01 8.41 7.04
CA ASP A 13 8.79 9.82 6.71
C ASP A 13 7.60 10.46 7.46
N LEU A 14 7.15 9.82 8.54
CA LEU A 14 6.13 10.34 9.44
C LEU A 14 6.62 11.64 10.12
N ILE A 15 5.83 12.72 9.99
CA ILE A 15 6.09 13.99 10.67
C ILE A 15 5.59 13.93 12.12
N ASP A 16 4.41 13.34 12.33
CA ASP A 16 3.74 13.27 13.63
C ASP A 16 3.43 11.79 13.94
N ALA A 17 4.41 11.07 14.50
CA ALA A 17 4.20 9.71 14.96
C ALA A 17 3.49 9.69 16.32
N ASP A 18 2.23 9.21 16.36
CA ASP A 18 1.51 8.97 17.61
C ASP A 18 2.07 7.68 18.27
N PRO A 19 2.50 7.73 19.54
CA PRO A 19 2.92 6.54 20.28
C PRO A 19 1.90 5.41 20.29
N MET A 20 0.62 5.73 20.07
CA MET A 20 -0.48 4.75 20.00
C MET A 20 -0.57 4.01 18.67
N PHE A 21 0.24 4.34 17.65
CA PHE A 21 0.20 3.61 16.37
C PHE A 21 0.54 2.13 16.56
N VAL A 22 1.63 1.84 17.23
CA VAL A 22 2.04 0.45 17.48
C VAL A 22 1.00 -0.32 18.31
N PRO A 23 0.53 0.17 19.49
CA PRO A 23 -0.51 -0.49 20.24
C PRO A 23 -1.80 -0.74 19.45
N ARG A 24 -2.25 0.23 18.64
CA ARG A 24 -3.46 0.07 17.80
C ARG A 24 -3.29 -0.98 16.73
N LEU A 25 -2.13 -1.02 16.05
CA LEU A 25 -1.85 -2.01 15.02
C LEU A 25 -1.68 -3.42 15.59
N VAL A 26 -1.13 -3.55 16.80
CA VAL A 26 -0.89 -4.85 17.44
C VAL A 26 -2.14 -5.39 18.14
N GLY A 27 -3.01 -4.51 18.62
CA GLY A 27 -4.20 -4.86 19.40
C GLY A 27 -5.00 -6.02 18.82
N PRO A 28 -5.55 -5.92 17.59
CA PRO A 28 -6.36 -7.00 17.00
C PRO A 28 -5.61 -8.33 16.87
N LEU A 29 -4.30 -8.29 16.59
CA LEU A 29 -3.47 -9.51 16.50
C LEU A 29 -3.30 -10.24 17.84
N LEU A 30 -3.53 -9.55 18.96
CA LEU A 30 -3.42 -10.11 20.31
C LEU A 30 -4.77 -10.50 20.92
N THR A 31 -5.86 -9.88 20.47
CA THR A 31 -7.17 -9.99 21.12
C THR A 31 -8.23 -10.71 20.30
N GLU A 32 -7.99 -10.90 19.00
CA GLU A 32 -8.95 -11.50 18.09
C GLU A 32 -8.33 -12.71 17.38
N ASP A 33 -8.95 -13.87 17.56
CA ASP A 33 -8.50 -15.10 16.91
C ASP A 33 -8.70 -15.01 15.38
N GLY A 34 -7.72 -15.52 14.63
CA GLY A 34 -7.79 -15.59 13.17
C GLY A 34 -7.35 -14.30 12.43
N ILE A 35 -7.08 -13.20 13.14
CA ILE A 35 -6.50 -12.01 12.53
C ILE A 35 -5.00 -12.21 12.29
N HIS A 36 -4.57 -12.03 11.05
CA HIS A 36 -3.18 -12.18 10.62
C HIS A 36 -2.58 -10.91 10.02
N LEU A 37 -3.42 -9.99 9.52
CA LEU A 37 -3.01 -8.69 8.98
C LEU A 37 -3.88 -7.57 9.56
N VAL A 38 -3.25 -6.54 10.11
CA VAL A 38 -3.93 -5.32 10.57
C VAL A 38 -3.47 -4.14 9.73
N ARG A 39 -4.41 -3.44 9.10
CA ARG A 39 -4.17 -2.25 8.28
C ARG A 39 -4.54 -1.00 9.04
N GLY A 40 -3.60 -0.05 9.10
CA GLY A 40 -3.90 1.29 9.60
C GLY A 40 -4.67 2.12 8.57
N PHE A 41 -5.67 2.88 9.03
CA PHE A 41 -6.28 3.91 8.22
C PHE A 41 -6.35 5.24 8.98
N TYR A 42 -6.34 6.36 8.25
CA TYR A 42 -6.32 7.70 8.82
C TYR A 42 -6.83 8.72 7.79
N ARG A 43 -7.23 9.89 8.24
CA ARG A 43 -7.56 11.00 7.36
C ARG A 43 -6.28 11.67 6.86
N ARG A 44 -6.25 12.01 5.58
CA ARG A 44 -5.13 12.69 4.91
C ARG A 44 -5.58 14.06 4.40
N PRO A 45 -5.46 15.13 5.19
CA PRO A 45 -5.72 16.45 4.69
C PRO A 45 -4.70 16.86 3.62
N LEU A 46 -5.18 17.49 2.55
CA LEU A 46 -4.36 18.03 1.46
C LEU A 46 -4.29 19.55 1.59
N LYS A 47 -3.10 20.13 1.62
CA LYS A 47 -2.94 21.59 1.48
C LYS A 47 -3.16 21.97 0.02
N VAL A 48 -4.10 22.88 -0.24
CA VAL A 48 -4.42 23.43 -1.56
C VAL A 48 -4.37 24.95 -1.48
N GLY A 49 -3.28 25.55 -1.98
CA GLY A 49 -3.03 26.97 -1.80
C GLY A 49 -2.96 27.34 -0.31
N ASP A 50 -3.67 28.40 0.09
CA ASP A 50 -3.79 28.85 1.49
C ASP A 50 -4.86 28.07 2.29
N GLY A 51 -5.58 27.14 1.62
CA GLY A 51 -6.61 26.30 2.22
C GLY A 51 -6.16 24.86 2.47
N GLN A 52 -7.03 24.11 3.14
CA GLN A 52 -6.84 22.68 3.41
C GLN A 52 -8.09 21.90 2.99
N ASP A 53 -7.94 20.96 2.07
CA ASP A 53 -8.96 19.95 1.82
C ASP A 53 -8.76 18.80 2.81
N ALA A 54 -9.72 18.61 3.70
CA ALA A 54 -9.65 17.61 4.77
C ALA A 54 -9.53 16.16 4.25
N ASN A 55 -9.93 15.92 2.99
CA ASN A 55 -9.98 14.58 2.38
C ASN A 55 -9.21 14.48 1.05
N GLY A 56 -8.49 15.51 0.64
CA GLY A 56 -7.81 15.58 -0.67
C GLY A 56 -6.56 14.71 -0.81
N GLY A 57 -6.10 14.07 0.27
CA GLY A 57 -4.99 13.12 0.24
C GLY A 57 -5.36 11.76 -0.34
N GLY A 58 -4.35 10.92 -0.62
CA GLY A 58 -4.60 9.56 -1.10
C GLY A 58 -4.99 9.45 -2.57
N ARG A 59 -4.58 10.38 -3.42
CA ARG A 59 -4.92 10.44 -4.86
C ARG A 59 -4.69 9.12 -5.60
N VAL A 60 -3.61 8.41 -5.33
CA VAL A 60 -3.34 7.10 -5.95
C VAL A 60 -4.30 6.04 -5.42
N THR A 61 -4.68 6.12 -4.14
CA THR A 61 -5.70 5.24 -3.57
C THR A 61 -7.03 5.42 -4.31
N GLU A 62 -7.51 6.66 -4.43
CA GLU A 62 -8.83 6.95 -5.01
C GLU A 62 -8.88 6.78 -6.54
N LEU A 63 -7.79 7.13 -7.24
CA LEU A 63 -7.78 7.14 -8.71
C LEU A 63 -7.23 5.85 -9.35
N VAL A 64 -6.53 5.01 -8.58
CA VAL A 64 -5.90 3.80 -9.09
C VAL A 64 -6.29 2.57 -8.27
N ALA A 65 -5.97 2.52 -6.98
CA ALA A 65 -6.15 1.30 -6.21
C ALA A 65 -7.63 0.92 -6.04
N ARG A 66 -8.50 1.86 -5.66
CA ARG A 66 -9.94 1.58 -5.50
C ARG A 66 -10.62 1.15 -6.78
N PRO A 67 -10.48 1.86 -7.93
CA PRO A 67 -11.08 1.41 -9.19
C PRO A 67 -10.59 0.04 -9.64
N LEU A 68 -9.29 -0.25 -9.46
CA LEU A 68 -8.73 -1.55 -9.82
C LEU A 68 -9.21 -2.67 -8.89
N LEU A 69 -9.26 -2.42 -7.57
CA LEU A 69 -9.82 -3.39 -6.63
C LEU A 69 -11.30 -3.65 -6.94
N ALA A 70 -12.08 -2.61 -7.19
CA ALA A 70 -13.49 -2.77 -7.56
C ALA A 70 -13.67 -3.62 -8.83
N ALA A 71 -12.75 -3.52 -9.80
CA ALA A 71 -12.80 -4.27 -11.04
C ALA A 71 -12.27 -5.71 -10.93
N LEU A 72 -11.25 -5.94 -10.10
CA LEU A 72 -10.47 -7.18 -10.10
C LEU A 72 -10.59 -8.01 -8.82
N ARG A 73 -10.88 -7.36 -7.70
CA ARG A 73 -10.98 -7.95 -6.35
C ARG A 73 -12.04 -7.19 -5.52
N PRO A 74 -13.32 -7.21 -5.92
CA PRO A 74 -14.37 -6.41 -5.29
C PRO A 74 -14.53 -6.68 -3.80
N GLU A 75 -14.15 -7.86 -3.30
CA GLU A 75 -14.18 -8.24 -1.89
C GLU A 75 -13.27 -7.34 -1.04
N LEU A 76 -12.18 -6.84 -1.62
CA LEU A 76 -11.24 -5.92 -0.96
C LEU A 76 -11.65 -4.44 -1.08
N GLY A 77 -12.78 -4.13 -1.72
CA GLY A 77 -13.28 -2.76 -1.91
C GLY A 77 -13.60 -2.03 -0.60
N TYR A 78 -13.82 -2.76 0.49
CA TYR A 78 -14.09 -2.21 1.83
C TYR A 78 -12.84 -1.85 2.62
N VAL A 79 -11.65 -2.16 2.11
CA VAL A 79 -10.39 -1.75 2.75
C VAL A 79 -10.19 -0.25 2.57
N LEU A 80 -10.20 0.49 3.70
CA LEU A 80 -10.19 1.95 3.71
C LEU A 80 -8.90 2.54 3.14
N GLN A 81 -7.75 1.93 3.45
CA GLN A 81 -6.45 2.36 2.92
C GLN A 81 -5.62 1.18 2.41
N PRO A 82 -5.92 0.70 1.20
CA PRO A 82 -5.21 -0.45 0.62
C PRO A 82 -3.71 -0.20 0.36
N LEU A 83 -3.29 1.07 0.34
CA LEU A 83 -1.90 1.50 0.10
C LEU A 83 -1.26 2.14 1.34
N GLY A 84 -1.82 1.97 2.54
CA GLY A 84 -1.24 2.52 3.77
C GLY A 84 0.04 1.76 4.16
N GLY A 85 1.13 2.48 4.47
CA GLY A 85 2.40 1.91 4.89
C GLY A 85 2.44 1.50 6.37
N GLU A 86 1.41 1.87 7.14
CA GLU A 86 1.26 1.49 8.53
C GLU A 86 0.42 0.22 8.64
N TYR A 87 1.06 -0.88 8.94
CA TYR A 87 0.40 -2.17 9.12
C TYR A 87 1.18 -3.08 10.07
N ALA A 88 0.50 -4.08 10.60
CA ALA A 88 1.11 -5.15 11.36
C ALA A 88 0.63 -6.51 10.86
N GLY A 89 1.47 -7.51 10.98
CA GLY A 89 1.09 -8.87 10.62
C GLY A 89 1.79 -9.91 11.48
N THR A 90 1.20 -11.11 11.53
CA THR A 90 1.84 -12.25 12.14
C THR A 90 3.09 -12.65 11.37
N ARG A 91 4.12 -13.12 12.06
CA ARG A 91 5.32 -13.67 11.43
C ARG A 91 4.96 -14.82 10.47
N GLU A 92 4.02 -15.66 10.86
CA GLU A 92 3.54 -16.77 10.04
C GLU A 92 3.09 -16.29 8.66
N LEU A 93 2.18 -15.32 8.60
CA LEU A 93 1.72 -14.71 7.34
C LEU A 93 2.89 -14.09 6.57
N LEU A 94 3.62 -13.18 7.22
CA LEU A 94 4.64 -12.34 6.56
C LEU A 94 5.83 -13.15 6.02
N THR A 95 6.10 -14.32 6.59
CA THR A 95 7.13 -15.21 6.04
C THR A 95 6.61 -16.16 4.95
N ALA A 96 5.29 -16.34 4.86
CA ALA A 96 4.65 -17.26 3.93
C ALA A 96 4.21 -16.61 2.60
N VAL A 97 4.19 -15.27 2.51
CA VAL A 97 3.79 -14.54 1.32
C VAL A 97 4.98 -13.85 0.66
N PRO A 98 4.95 -13.64 -0.67
CA PRO A 98 5.98 -12.88 -1.36
C PRO A 98 5.83 -11.39 -1.05
N PHE A 99 6.92 -10.63 -1.23
CA PHE A 99 6.87 -9.17 -1.12
C PHE A 99 7.07 -8.53 -2.48
N ALA A 100 6.03 -7.85 -2.95
CA ALA A 100 6.09 -7.11 -4.19
C ALA A 100 7.11 -5.95 -4.09
N PRO A 101 7.76 -5.59 -5.20
CA PRO A 101 8.78 -4.54 -5.21
C PRO A 101 8.15 -3.14 -5.09
N GLY A 102 8.92 -2.22 -4.50
CA GLY A 102 8.61 -0.79 -4.45
C GLY A 102 7.21 -0.51 -3.89
N TYR A 103 6.43 0.30 -4.59
CA TYR A 103 5.08 0.71 -4.19
C TYR A 103 4.00 -0.37 -4.38
N GLY A 104 4.38 -1.57 -4.77
CA GLY A 104 3.46 -2.71 -4.86
C GLY A 104 3.30 -3.49 -3.56
N VAL A 105 4.16 -3.24 -2.55
CA VAL A 105 4.23 -4.07 -1.34
C VAL A 105 2.90 -4.11 -0.58
N GLU A 106 2.25 -2.98 -0.37
CA GLU A 106 1.03 -2.90 0.43
C GLU A 106 -0.15 -3.57 -0.25
N ILE A 107 -0.34 -3.33 -1.56
CA ILE A 107 -1.43 -3.94 -2.32
C ILE A 107 -1.19 -5.42 -2.57
N GLY A 108 0.07 -5.82 -2.79
CA GLY A 108 0.45 -7.22 -2.93
C GLY A 108 0.16 -8.01 -1.65
N LEU A 109 0.64 -7.51 -0.51
CA LEU A 109 0.40 -8.13 0.79
C LEU A 109 -1.11 -8.25 1.12
N LEU A 110 -1.89 -7.23 0.78
CA LEU A 110 -3.33 -7.24 0.98
C LEU A 110 -4.00 -8.37 0.19
N VAL A 111 -3.69 -8.48 -1.10
CA VAL A 111 -4.27 -9.53 -1.97
C VAL A 111 -3.77 -10.91 -1.56
N ASP A 112 -2.46 -11.07 -1.29
CA ASP A 112 -1.88 -12.34 -0.87
C ASP A 112 -2.47 -12.85 0.46
N THR A 113 -2.78 -11.93 1.40
CA THR A 113 -3.45 -12.29 2.66
C THR A 113 -4.88 -12.77 2.39
N TYR A 114 -5.63 -12.02 1.58
CA TYR A 114 -6.99 -12.37 1.22
C TYR A 114 -7.06 -13.73 0.50
N ASP A 115 -6.22 -13.92 -0.52
CA ASP A 115 -6.21 -15.17 -1.31
C ASP A 115 -5.82 -16.40 -0.46
N ARG A 116 -5.02 -16.19 0.60
CA ARG A 116 -4.56 -17.28 1.47
C ARG A 116 -5.49 -17.57 2.64
N LEU A 117 -6.04 -16.53 3.28
CA LEU A 117 -6.71 -16.64 4.59
C LEU A 117 -8.14 -16.05 4.59
N GLY A 118 -8.55 -15.39 3.51
CA GLY A 118 -9.85 -14.73 3.42
C GLY A 118 -9.88 -13.35 4.06
N LEU A 119 -11.05 -12.70 3.96
CA LEU A 119 -11.25 -11.33 4.44
C LEU A 119 -11.23 -11.24 5.97
N ASP A 120 -11.72 -12.28 6.65
CA ASP A 120 -11.80 -12.33 8.11
C ASP A 120 -10.42 -12.34 8.80
N ALA A 121 -9.35 -12.60 8.04
CA ALA A 121 -7.98 -12.51 8.54
C ALA A 121 -7.41 -11.07 8.53
N ILE A 122 -8.19 -10.09 8.06
CA ILE A 122 -7.74 -8.71 7.87
C ILE A 122 -8.55 -7.75 8.74
N ALA A 123 -7.92 -7.15 9.73
CA ALA A 123 -8.52 -6.09 10.54
C ALA A 123 -8.06 -4.70 10.07
N GLN A 124 -8.83 -3.67 10.44
CA GLN A 124 -8.52 -2.27 10.16
C GLN A 124 -8.63 -1.42 11.42
N VAL A 125 -7.63 -0.58 11.67
CA VAL A 125 -7.59 0.29 12.86
C VAL A 125 -7.42 1.75 12.49
N ASN A 126 -8.13 2.62 13.20
CA ASN A 126 -8.07 4.05 12.99
C ASN A 126 -6.82 4.63 13.67
N LEU A 127 -5.92 5.19 12.90
CA LEU A 127 -4.71 5.89 13.36
C LEU A 127 -4.89 7.42 13.45
N GLY A 128 -6.11 7.93 13.24
CA GLY A 128 -6.44 9.34 13.43
C GLY A 128 -6.23 10.21 12.18
N VAL A 129 -5.38 11.22 12.27
CA VAL A 129 -5.10 12.16 11.18
C VAL A 129 -3.59 12.14 10.92
N ARG A 130 -3.20 12.08 9.65
CA ARG A 130 -1.78 12.09 9.26
C ARG A 130 -1.48 13.23 8.29
N THR A 131 -0.48 14.02 8.63
CA THR A 131 0.04 15.06 7.73
C THR A 131 1.15 14.49 6.85
N HIS A 132 1.02 14.63 5.55
CA HIS A 132 1.97 14.15 4.54
C HIS A 132 2.56 15.31 3.74
N ARG A 133 3.79 15.11 3.25
CA ARG A 133 4.28 15.87 2.10
C ARG A 133 3.50 15.46 0.85
N ASN A 134 2.91 16.43 0.18
CA ASN A 134 2.25 16.20 -1.10
C ASN A 134 3.31 15.96 -2.18
N ARG A 135 3.27 14.78 -2.79
CA ARG A 135 4.10 14.48 -3.97
C ARG A 135 3.47 15.11 -5.22
N PRO A 136 4.26 15.66 -6.13
CA PRO A 136 3.74 16.15 -7.40
C PRO A 136 3.18 14.99 -8.24
N LEU A 137 2.25 15.29 -9.14
CA LEU A 137 1.61 14.29 -9.99
C LEU A 137 2.61 13.45 -10.79
N SER A 138 3.72 14.06 -11.20
CA SER A 138 4.80 13.39 -11.92
C SER A 138 5.50 12.27 -11.12
N GLU A 139 5.44 12.29 -9.80
CA GLU A 139 5.95 11.22 -8.93
C GLU A 139 4.88 10.14 -8.66
N LEU A 140 3.61 10.53 -8.70
CA LEU A 140 2.51 9.60 -8.49
C LEU A 140 2.31 8.63 -9.66
N GLY A 141 2.66 9.04 -10.88
CA GLY A 141 2.57 8.19 -12.06
C GLY A 141 3.37 6.88 -11.95
N PRO A 142 4.69 6.92 -11.69
CA PRO A 142 5.50 5.72 -11.47
C PRO A 142 5.00 4.85 -10.32
N MET A 143 4.54 5.47 -9.21
CA MET A 143 3.91 4.77 -8.10
C MET A 143 2.66 4.01 -8.56
N SER A 144 1.77 4.68 -9.28
CA SER A 144 0.55 4.09 -9.84
C SER A 144 0.87 2.92 -10.76
N ARG A 145 1.87 3.07 -11.64
CA ARG A 145 2.30 2.02 -12.56
C ARG A 145 2.78 0.76 -11.83
N GLN A 146 3.51 0.93 -10.72
CA GLN A 146 3.96 -0.19 -9.90
C GLN A 146 2.81 -0.91 -9.19
N ILE A 147 1.84 -0.17 -8.67
CA ILE A 147 0.63 -0.71 -8.02
C ILE A 147 -0.20 -1.51 -9.03
N ILE A 148 -0.42 -0.94 -10.23
CA ILE A 148 -1.13 -1.61 -11.33
C ILE A 148 -0.44 -2.95 -11.67
N ALA A 149 0.87 -2.93 -11.88
CA ALA A 149 1.63 -4.12 -12.21
C ALA A 149 1.47 -5.24 -11.17
N THR A 150 1.61 -4.87 -9.90
CA THR A 150 1.45 -5.82 -8.79
C THR A 150 0.05 -6.42 -8.76
N LEU A 151 -0.99 -5.59 -8.89
CA LEU A 151 -2.37 -6.07 -8.82
C LEU A 151 -2.72 -6.97 -10.03
N LEU A 152 -2.29 -6.60 -11.24
CA LEU A 152 -2.45 -7.44 -12.43
C LEU A 152 -1.80 -8.81 -12.22
N THR A 153 -0.55 -8.84 -11.75
CA THR A 153 0.19 -10.07 -11.45
C THR A 153 -0.57 -10.95 -10.45
N ARG A 154 -1.09 -10.37 -9.35
CA ARG A 154 -1.87 -11.10 -8.33
C ARG A 154 -3.20 -11.64 -8.87
N CYS A 155 -3.75 -10.99 -9.89
CA CYS A 155 -4.98 -11.44 -10.58
C CYS A 155 -4.71 -12.38 -11.76
N GLY A 156 -3.47 -12.81 -11.99
CA GLY A 156 -3.12 -13.68 -13.12
C GLY A 156 -3.25 -13.00 -14.48
N ILE A 157 -3.26 -11.67 -14.54
CA ILE A 157 -3.36 -10.89 -15.77
C ILE A 157 -1.95 -10.50 -16.20
N ALA A 158 -1.63 -10.79 -17.47
CA ALA A 158 -0.33 -10.47 -18.03
C ALA A 158 -0.10 -8.95 -18.07
N ASP A 159 1.00 -8.49 -17.49
CA ASP A 159 1.50 -7.12 -17.62
C ASP A 159 2.51 -7.05 -18.78
N SER A 160 2.50 -5.96 -19.53
CA SER A 160 3.44 -5.76 -20.64
C SER A 160 4.90 -5.66 -20.23
N GLY A 161 5.17 -5.40 -18.94
CA GLY A 161 6.51 -5.11 -18.43
C GLY A 161 7.07 -3.75 -18.84
N VAL A 162 6.35 -2.99 -19.65
CA VAL A 162 6.77 -1.66 -20.10
C VAL A 162 6.59 -0.65 -18.97
N GLY A 163 7.61 0.16 -18.75
CA GLY A 163 7.56 1.26 -17.77
C GLY A 163 6.57 2.36 -18.18
N LEU A 164 6.53 3.44 -17.39
CA LEU A 164 5.67 4.58 -17.67
C LEU A 164 6.44 5.69 -18.37
N THR A 165 5.94 6.12 -19.51
CA THR A 165 6.40 7.35 -20.19
C THR A 165 5.49 8.51 -19.81
N GLN A 166 6.08 9.60 -19.34
CA GLN A 166 5.41 10.84 -18.94
C GLN A 166 5.91 12.00 -19.81
N PHE A 167 5.03 12.94 -20.10
CA PHE A 167 5.33 14.17 -20.80
C PHE A 167 5.26 15.33 -19.78
N LEU A 168 6.40 15.88 -19.42
CA LEU A 168 6.52 16.94 -18.40
C LEU A 168 6.68 18.29 -19.14
N PRO A 169 5.94 19.33 -18.75
CA PRO A 169 6.11 20.66 -19.34
C PRO A 169 7.56 21.14 -19.24
N GLU A 170 8.07 21.71 -20.35
CA GLU A 170 9.42 22.27 -20.42
C GLU A 170 9.43 23.40 -21.46
N GLY A 171 9.52 24.66 -21.02
CA GLY A 171 9.32 25.83 -21.88
C GLY A 171 7.93 25.82 -22.52
N ASP A 172 7.86 26.00 -23.83
CA ASP A 172 6.62 25.93 -24.63
C ASP A 172 6.28 24.50 -25.11
N GLY A 173 7.03 23.49 -24.68
CA GLY A 173 6.89 22.11 -25.11
C GLY A 173 6.84 21.12 -23.94
N PHE A 174 7.24 19.88 -24.25
CA PHE A 174 7.26 18.79 -23.28
C PHE A 174 8.56 18.01 -23.35
N ARG A 175 9.09 17.68 -22.18
CA ARG A 175 10.17 16.73 -22.00
C ARG A 175 9.61 15.34 -21.68
N THR A 176 10.11 14.33 -22.35
CA THR A 176 9.78 12.93 -22.05
C THR A 176 10.59 12.40 -20.88
N ARG A 177 9.92 11.72 -19.93
CA ARG A 177 10.56 10.97 -18.86
C ARG A 177 9.99 9.56 -18.83
N THR A 178 10.86 8.55 -18.94
CA THR A 178 10.47 7.14 -18.81
C THR A 178 10.98 6.58 -17.50
N SER A 179 10.11 5.91 -16.75
CA SER A 179 10.43 5.15 -15.54
C SER A 179 10.25 3.66 -15.80
N THR A 180 11.05 2.84 -15.13
CA THR A 180 10.92 1.38 -15.17
C THR A 180 9.83 0.89 -14.22
N VAL A 181 9.32 -0.32 -14.45
CA VAL A 181 8.49 -1.08 -13.53
C VAL A 181 9.22 -2.38 -13.17
N SER A 182 9.12 -2.80 -11.92
CA SER A 182 9.64 -4.09 -11.48
C SER A 182 8.49 -5.06 -11.25
N LEU A 183 8.57 -6.26 -11.84
CA LEU A 183 7.56 -7.31 -11.71
C LEU A 183 8.03 -8.45 -10.80
N ALA A 184 9.31 -8.52 -10.49
CA ALA A 184 9.89 -9.61 -9.71
C ALA A 184 9.68 -9.39 -8.22
N ASP A 185 8.89 -10.25 -7.61
CA ASP A 185 8.71 -10.27 -6.15
C ASP A 185 9.97 -10.80 -5.44
N ARG A 186 10.13 -10.39 -4.21
CA ARG A 186 10.97 -11.12 -3.25
C ARG A 186 10.20 -12.37 -2.83
N PRO A 187 10.83 -13.56 -2.92
CA PRO A 187 10.14 -14.81 -2.58
C PRO A 187 9.77 -14.85 -1.10
N PRO A 188 8.79 -15.68 -0.72
CA PRO A 188 8.45 -15.90 0.68
C PRO A 188 9.70 -16.27 1.51
N MET A 189 9.86 -15.66 2.67
CA MET A 189 11.06 -15.87 3.50
C MET A 189 11.22 -17.32 3.98
N ASN A 190 10.13 -18.04 4.18
CA ASN A 190 10.14 -19.45 4.58
C ASN A 190 10.63 -20.40 3.47
N THR A 191 10.77 -19.91 2.23
CA THR A 191 11.34 -20.68 1.11
C THR A 191 12.85 -20.47 0.94
N LEU A 192 13.42 -19.47 1.64
CA LEU A 192 14.85 -19.18 1.63
C LEU A 192 15.53 -20.09 2.66
N ARG A 193 16.49 -20.90 2.20
CA ARG A 193 17.30 -21.79 3.04
C ARG A 193 18.59 -21.09 3.49
#